data_9976bbfe1769aea32f0a2ac65db911ba
#
_entry.id   9976bbfe1769aea32f0a2ac65db911ba
#
_cell.length_a   1.000
_cell.length_b   1.000
_cell.length_c   1.000
_cell.angle_alpha   90.00
_cell.angle_beta   90.00
_cell.angle_gamma   90.00
#
_symmetry.space_group_name_H-M   'P 1'
#
loop_
_entity.id
_entity.type
_entity.pdbx_description
1 polymer ?
#
loop_
_entity_poly.entity_id
_entity_poly.type
_entity_poly.pdbx_seq_one_letter_code
_entity_poly.pdbx_strand_id
1 'polypeptide(L)'
;FSIHKVLEDRGLCTFNENGDVVDYKVYFHSTGLSALVYIKGIGEEEAFDIINEIKKEYPGQLGEIFRKEEARGQYGLYGDFQFVVEAGEGTYLEKKPSLPLIKSITPGTFMKASHGHLPQKGMKPPFVVCGQVENNEEKKVSSLVDEASYILSLLGIDR
;
A
#
# COMPACT_ATOMS: atom_id res chain seq x y z
N PHE A 1 9.25 4.29 8.84
CA PHE A 1 8.53 5.40 9.48
C PHE A 1 7.35 4.87 10.29
N SER A 2 7.29 5.24 11.57
CA SER A 2 6.23 4.82 12.49
C SER A 2 5.03 5.78 12.43
N ILE A 3 4.25 5.69 11.35
CA ILE A 3 3.04 6.51 11.18
C ILE A 3 2.04 6.28 12.31
N HIS A 4 1.91 5.05 12.81
CA HIS A 4 0.99 4.72 13.90
C HIS A 4 1.35 5.46 15.19
N LYS A 5 2.63 5.63 15.50
CA LYS A 5 3.06 6.40 16.67
C LYS A 5 2.74 7.90 16.51
N VAL A 6 2.87 8.45 15.30
CA VAL A 6 2.45 9.84 15.01
C VAL A 6 0.95 10.01 15.22
N LEU A 7 0.13 9.06 14.76
CA LEU A 7 -1.33 9.10 14.96
C LEU A 7 -1.71 8.98 16.43
N GLU A 8 -1.02 8.12 17.18
CA GLU A 8 -1.22 7.96 18.62
C GLU A 8 -0.91 9.26 19.38
N ASP A 9 0.26 9.86 19.12
CA ASP A 9 0.71 11.11 19.76
C ASP A 9 -0.22 12.29 19.46
N ARG A 10 -0.92 12.26 18.34
CA ARG A 10 -1.94 13.26 17.96
C ARG A 10 -3.35 12.93 18.49
N GLY A 11 -3.53 11.81 19.20
CA GLY A 11 -4.84 11.34 19.68
C GLY A 11 -5.81 10.96 18.57
N LEU A 12 -5.29 10.56 17.40
CA LEU A 12 -6.06 10.16 16.22
C LEU A 12 -6.28 8.66 16.14
N CYS A 13 -5.48 7.88 16.87
CA CYS A 13 -5.56 6.43 16.94
C CYS A 13 -5.12 5.95 18.32
N THR A 14 -5.75 4.90 18.83
CA THR A 14 -5.40 4.27 20.11
C THR A 14 -5.02 2.82 19.87
N PHE A 15 -3.95 2.38 20.49
CA PHE A 15 -3.43 1.01 20.38
C PHE A 15 -3.39 0.32 21.74
N ASN A 16 -3.54 -0.99 21.75
CA ASN A 16 -3.31 -1.80 22.94
C ASN A 16 -1.80 -2.08 23.14
N GLU A 17 -1.46 -2.78 24.22
CA GLU A 17 -0.07 -3.16 24.55
C GLU A 17 0.60 -4.01 23.46
N ASN A 18 -0.19 -4.73 22.67
CA ASN A 18 0.31 -5.53 21.53
C ASN A 18 0.51 -4.69 20.25
N GLY A 19 0.14 -3.40 20.28
CA GLY A 19 0.17 -2.50 19.13
C GLY A 19 -0.95 -2.74 18.12
N ASP A 20 -2.05 -3.38 18.53
CA ASP A 20 -3.24 -3.53 17.72
C ASP A 20 -4.18 -2.34 17.94
N VAL A 21 -4.83 -1.87 16.88
CA VAL A 21 -5.75 -0.72 16.96
C VAL A 21 -6.98 -1.05 17.80
N VAL A 22 -7.29 -0.15 18.74
CA VAL A 22 -8.48 -0.26 19.60
C VAL A 22 -9.59 0.69 19.13
N ASP A 23 -9.22 1.94 18.85
CA ASP A 23 -10.13 2.96 18.32
C ASP A 23 -9.35 3.99 17.50
N TYR A 24 -10.04 4.70 16.59
CA TYR A 24 -9.40 5.67 15.72
C TYR A 24 -10.38 6.73 15.19
N LYS A 25 -9.84 7.90 14.89
CA LYS A 25 -10.43 8.88 13.95
C LYS A 25 -9.81 8.73 12.56
N VAL A 26 -8.50 8.49 12.51
CA VAL A 26 -7.72 8.20 11.30
C VAL A 26 -6.84 6.99 11.58
N TYR A 27 -6.92 5.95 10.74
CA TYR A 27 -6.12 4.74 10.85
C TYR A 27 -5.49 4.38 9.52
N PHE A 28 -4.20 4.09 9.54
CA PHE A 28 -3.41 3.64 8.40
C PHE A 28 -3.23 2.12 8.46
N HIS A 29 -3.93 1.39 7.62
CA HIS A 29 -3.65 -0.03 7.42
C HIS A 29 -2.42 -0.18 6.52
N SER A 30 -1.23 -0.25 7.13
CA SER A 30 0.04 -0.30 6.40
C SER A 30 0.23 -1.62 5.67
N THR A 31 0.57 -1.55 4.39
CA THR A 31 1.08 -2.65 3.55
C THR A 31 2.60 -2.58 3.38
N GLY A 32 3.27 -1.63 4.04
CA GLY A 32 4.70 -1.41 3.99
C GLY A 32 5.09 -0.23 3.10
N LEU A 33 4.89 -0.32 1.80
CA LEU A 33 5.20 0.76 0.84
C LEU A 33 3.99 1.64 0.51
N SER A 34 2.84 1.31 1.07
CA SER A 34 1.64 2.14 1.06
C SER A 34 0.78 1.85 2.28
N ALA A 35 -0.30 2.60 2.44
CA ALA A 35 -1.33 2.33 3.43
C ALA A 35 -2.72 2.64 2.87
N LEU A 36 -3.71 1.84 3.27
CA LEU A 36 -5.12 2.16 3.14
C LEU A 36 -5.54 2.95 4.37
N VAL A 37 -6.18 4.09 4.19
CA VAL A 37 -6.58 4.96 5.29
C VAL A 37 -8.08 4.86 5.51
N TYR A 38 -8.44 4.59 6.77
CA TYR A 38 -9.80 4.52 7.27
C TYR A 38 -10.07 5.69 8.20
N ILE A 39 -11.27 6.25 8.13
CA ILE A 39 -11.70 7.35 8.99
C ILE A 39 -12.98 6.99 9.74
N LYS A 40 -13.14 7.56 10.94
CA LYS A 40 -14.31 7.34 11.78
C LYS A 40 -14.61 8.62 12.59
N GLY A 41 -15.84 9.12 12.47
CA GLY A 41 -16.29 10.27 13.26
C GLY A 41 -15.75 11.62 12.85
N ILE A 42 -15.06 11.71 11.72
CA ILE A 42 -14.61 12.97 11.10
C ILE A 42 -14.91 12.98 9.60
N GLY A 43 -14.89 14.16 8.98
CA GLY A 43 -15.12 14.32 7.55
C GLY A 43 -13.88 13.97 6.71
N GLU A 44 -14.09 13.65 5.42
CA GLU A 44 -12.99 13.33 4.50
C GLU A 44 -12.03 14.50 4.30
N GLU A 45 -12.51 15.74 4.22
CA GLU A 45 -11.67 16.93 4.07
C GLU A 45 -10.79 17.16 5.30
N GLU A 46 -11.38 17.01 6.50
CA GLU A 46 -10.61 17.10 7.75
C GLU A 46 -9.51 16.04 7.82
N ALA A 47 -9.84 14.81 7.45
CA ALA A 47 -8.86 13.72 7.41
C ALA A 47 -7.77 13.97 6.36
N PHE A 48 -8.13 14.49 5.19
CA PHE A 48 -7.19 14.84 4.13
C PHE A 48 -6.21 15.92 4.58
N ASP A 49 -6.69 16.95 5.27
CA ASP A 49 -5.86 18.02 5.83
C ASP A 49 -4.89 17.47 6.89
N ILE A 50 -5.37 16.61 7.79
CA ILE A 50 -4.52 15.95 8.80
C ILE A 50 -3.38 15.15 8.12
N ILE A 51 -3.70 14.37 7.07
CA ILE A 51 -2.69 13.58 6.35
C ILE A 51 -1.65 14.51 5.70
N ASN A 52 -2.10 15.61 5.09
CA ASN A 52 -1.20 16.59 4.48
C ASN A 52 -0.33 17.32 5.51
N GLU A 53 -0.85 17.61 6.70
CA GLU A 53 -0.05 18.18 7.80
C GLU A 53 1.05 17.19 8.23
N ILE A 54 0.72 15.91 8.41
CA ILE A 54 1.71 14.87 8.71
C ILE A 54 2.77 14.78 7.61
N LYS A 55 2.34 14.81 6.34
CA LYS A 55 3.27 14.82 5.21
C LYS A 55 4.23 16.00 5.20
N LYS A 56 3.76 17.20 5.60
CA LYS A 56 4.59 18.41 5.72
C LYS A 56 5.54 18.35 6.91
N GLU A 57 5.09 17.81 8.04
CA GLU A 57 5.89 17.69 9.27
C GLU A 57 7.01 16.65 9.12
N TYR A 58 6.74 15.59 8.35
CA TYR A 58 7.71 14.51 8.10
C TYR A 58 8.06 14.41 6.61
N PRO A 59 8.83 15.36 6.07
CA PRO A 59 9.13 15.43 4.65
C PRO A 59 9.85 14.17 4.17
N GLY A 60 9.42 13.65 3.04
CA GLY A 60 9.98 12.43 2.46
C GLY A 60 9.44 11.11 3.05
N GLN A 61 8.66 11.14 4.14
CA GLN A 61 8.13 9.91 4.74
C GLN A 61 6.82 9.44 4.08
N LEU A 62 6.01 10.36 3.59
CA LEU A 62 4.78 10.08 2.85
C LEU A 62 4.91 10.60 1.41
N GLY A 63 4.49 9.76 0.46
CA GLY A 63 4.46 10.04 -0.97
C GLY A 63 3.14 10.65 -1.44
N GLU A 64 2.58 10.08 -2.49
CA GLU A 64 1.31 10.51 -3.05
C GLU A 64 0.12 10.07 -2.18
N ILE A 65 -0.92 10.89 -2.19
CA ILE A 65 -2.16 10.63 -1.47
C ILE A 65 -3.27 10.62 -2.51
N PHE A 66 -3.99 9.52 -2.61
CA PHE A 66 -5.12 9.34 -3.52
C PHE A 66 -6.40 9.26 -2.71
N ARG A 67 -7.43 9.99 -3.13
CA ARG A 67 -8.79 9.76 -2.65
C ARG A 67 -9.31 8.43 -3.20
N LYS A 68 -10.30 7.86 -2.54
CA LYS A 68 -10.93 6.58 -2.92
C LYS A 68 -11.30 6.54 -4.40
N GLU A 69 -11.95 7.58 -4.92
CA GLU A 69 -12.40 7.63 -6.31
C GLU A 69 -11.23 7.73 -7.31
N GLU A 70 -10.15 8.41 -6.94
CA GLU A 70 -8.92 8.47 -7.74
C GLU A 70 -8.25 7.09 -7.80
N ALA A 71 -8.12 6.43 -6.65
CA ALA A 71 -7.54 5.09 -6.55
C ALA A 71 -8.37 4.07 -7.35
N ARG A 72 -9.70 4.18 -7.30
CA ARG A 72 -10.62 3.36 -8.08
C ARG A 72 -10.49 3.62 -9.58
N GLY A 73 -10.53 4.89 -10.00
CA GLY A 73 -10.54 5.26 -11.41
C GLY A 73 -9.21 5.01 -12.11
N GLN A 74 -8.09 5.25 -11.43
CA GLN A 74 -6.76 5.13 -12.02
C GLN A 74 -6.16 3.72 -11.89
N TYR A 75 -6.45 3.02 -10.80
CA TYR A 75 -5.78 1.75 -10.46
C TYR A 75 -6.74 0.57 -10.24
N GLY A 76 -8.03 0.78 -10.38
CA GLY A 76 -9.03 -0.29 -10.17
C GLY A 76 -9.04 -0.79 -8.72
N LEU A 77 -8.63 0.03 -7.74
CA LEU A 77 -8.57 -0.38 -6.34
C LEU A 77 -9.91 -0.13 -5.66
N TYR A 78 -10.52 -1.19 -5.13
CA TYR A 78 -11.82 -1.17 -4.47
C TYR A 78 -11.67 -1.53 -2.99
N GLY A 79 -12.49 -0.95 -2.14
CA GLY A 79 -12.54 -1.24 -0.70
C GLY A 79 -13.28 -0.16 0.08
N ASP A 80 -13.33 -0.31 1.41
CA ASP A 80 -14.01 0.62 2.31
C ASP A 80 -13.09 1.73 2.86
N PHE A 81 -11.84 1.81 2.38
CA PHE A 81 -10.91 2.89 2.70
C PHE A 81 -11.37 4.22 2.09
N GLN A 82 -10.90 5.34 2.65
CA GLN A 82 -11.15 6.69 2.14
C GLN A 82 -9.97 7.24 1.34
N PHE A 83 -8.73 6.86 1.72
CA PHE A 83 -7.53 7.29 1.02
C PHE A 83 -6.57 6.12 0.84
N VAL A 84 -5.71 6.24 -0.17
CA VAL A 84 -4.48 5.47 -0.30
C VAL A 84 -3.31 6.43 -0.16
N VAL A 85 -2.37 6.11 0.71
CA VAL A 85 -1.17 6.92 0.92
C VAL A 85 0.05 6.07 0.61
N GLU A 86 0.88 6.52 -0.32
CA GLU A 86 2.16 5.86 -0.56
C GLU A 86 3.19 6.25 0.50
N ALA A 87 4.09 5.34 0.80
CA ALA A 87 5.31 5.67 1.49
C ALA A 87 6.17 6.59 0.59
N GLY A 88 6.96 7.45 1.20
CA GLY A 88 7.98 8.21 0.49
C GLY A 88 9.06 7.29 -0.09
N GLU A 89 9.82 7.80 -1.06
CA GLU A 89 10.90 7.03 -1.66
C GLU A 89 11.93 6.58 -0.60
N GLY A 90 12.24 5.28 -0.60
CA GLY A 90 13.12 4.68 0.40
C GLY A 90 12.52 4.52 1.79
N THR A 91 11.24 4.82 1.97
CA THR A 91 10.53 4.70 3.25
C THR A 91 9.68 3.43 3.29
N TYR A 92 9.64 2.82 4.46
CA TYR A 92 8.73 1.74 4.82
C TYR A 92 7.82 2.20 5.97
N LEU A 93 6.52 2.05 5.83
CA LEU A 93 5.54 2.36 6.86
C LEU A 93 5.43 1.17 7.83
N GLU A 94 5.78 1.38 9.08
CA GLU A 94 5.68 0.33 10.09
C GLU A 94 4.20 -0.04 10.36
N LYS A 95 3.97 -1.29 10.74
CA LYS A 95 2.62 -1.81 10.99
C LYS A 95 2.12 -1.56 12.41
N LYS A 96 3.01 -1.16 13.32
CA LYS A 96 2.71 -0.93 14.74
C LYS A 96 3.39 0.34 15.21
N PRO A 97 2.86 1.01 16.24
CA PRO A 97 3.53 2.17 16.84
C PRO A 97 4.89 1.76 17.41
N SER A 98 5.91 2.55 17.16
CA SER A 98 7.27 2.30 17.64
C SER A 98 8.10 3.58 17.72
N LEU A 99 9.15 3.56 18.53
CA LEU A 99 10.16 4.62 18.62
C LEU A 99 11.55 4.07 18.24
N PRO A 100 12.44 4.91 17.68
CA PRO A 100 12.17 6.28 17.22
C PRO A 100 11.22 6.31 16.03
N LEU A 101 10.55 7.45 15.77
CA LEU A 101 9.57 7.61 14.67
C LEU A 101 10.17 7.28 13.30
N ILE A 102 11.42 7.70 13.08
CA ILE A 102 12.17 7.40 11.86
C ILE A 102 13.38 6.55 12.25
N LYS A 103 13.46 5.35 11.69
CA LYS A 103 14.58 4.43 11.87
C LYS A 103 15.33 4.28 10.56
N SER A 104 16.63 4.50 10.58
CA SER A 104 17.49 4.12 9.45
C SER A 104 17.67 2.61 9.42
N ILE A 105 17.47 2.04 8.24
CA ILE A 105 17.65 0.60 8.02
C ILE A 105 19.02 0.37 7.42
N THR A 106 19.83 -0.47 8.07
CA THR A 106 21.12 -0.86 7.52
C THR A 106 20.92 -1.78 6.32
N PRO A 107 21.54 -1.50 5.17
CA PRO A 107 21.45 -2.39 4.01
C PRO A 107 21.83 -3.82 4.38
N GLY A 108 21.01 -4.79 3.97
CA GLY A 108 21.20 -6.21 4.24
C GLY A 108 20.59 -6.75 5.53
N THR A 109 20.09 -5.90 6.44
CA THR A 109 19.43 -6.31 7.69
C THR A 109 17.91 -6.28 7.61
N PHE A 110 17.35 -5.73 6.55
CA PHE A 110 15.92 -5.61 6.31
C PHE A 110 15.52 -6.32 5.01
N MET A 111 14.23 -6.33 4.70
CA MET A 111 13.72 -6.94 3.48
C MET A 111 14.41 -6.37 2.23
N LYS A 112 14.87 -7.26 1.35
CA LYS A 112 15.50 -6.89 0.08
C LYS A 112 14.48 -6.45 -0.98
N ALA A 113 13.22 -6.79 -0.78
CA ALA A 113 12.10 -6.44 -1.65
C ALA A 113 10.83 -6.30 -0.83
N SER A 114 9.90 -5.51 -1.30
CA SER A 114 8.57 -5.33 -0.72
C SER A 114 7.55 -5.07 -1.83
N HIS A 115 6.27 -5.01 -1.47
CA HIS A 115 5.14 -4.75 -2.35
C HIS A 115 4.32 -3.56 -1.82
N GLY A 116 3.33 -3.11 -2.59
CA GLY A 116 2.39 -2.08 -2.15
C GLY A 116 2.71 -0.67 -2.62
N HIS A 117 3.65 -0.51 -3.55
CA HIS A 117 3.88 0.74 -4.27
C HIS A 117 3.06 0.79 -5.58
N LEU A 118 2.97 1.98 -6.16
CA LEU A 118 2.36 2.17 -7.49
C LEU A 118 3.04 1.28 -8.54
N PRO A 119 2.27 0.75 -9.52
CA PRO A 119 2.81 -0.13 -10.56
C PRO A 119 3.95 0.47 -11.40
N GLN A 120 4.03 1.81 -11.46
CA GLN A 120 5.06 2.54 -12.21
C GLN A 120 6.37 2.68 -11.42
N LYS A 121 6.33 2.46 -10.10
CA LYS A 121 7.49 2.57 -9.21
C LYS A 121 8.07 1.18 -8.96
N GLY A 122 9.22 0.91 -9.48
CA GLY A 122 9.91 -0.36 -9.29
C GLY A 122 9.90 -1.28 -10.52
N MET A 123 10.61 -2.39 -10.38
CA MET A 123 10.70 -3.41 -11.43
C MET A 123 9.40 -4.20 -11.53
N LYS A 124 8.94 -4.45 -12.75
CA LYS A 124 7.82 -5.36 -12.99
C LYS A 124 8.22 -6.78 -12.57
N PRO A 125 7.36 -7.49 -11.83
CA PRO A 125 7.64 -8.89 -11.50
C PRO A 125 7.70 -9.74 -12.78
N PRO A 126 8.57 -10.77 -12.84
CA PRO A 126 8.55 -11.70 -13.95
C PRO A 126 7.28 -12.57 -13.88
N PHE A 127 6.67 -12.81 -15.03
CA PHE A 127 5.64 -13.81 -15.20
C PHE A 127 6.24 -15.01 -15.94
N VAL A 128 6.27 -16.16 -15.30
CA VAL A 128 6.87 -17.39 -15.84
C VAL A 128 5.85 -18.50 -15.80
N VAL A 129 5.60 -19.12 -16.96
CA VAL A 129 4.76 -20.30 -17.09
C VAL A 129 5.63 -21.46 -17.55
N CYS A 130 5.58 -22.56 -16.82
CA CYS A 130 6.29 -23.81 -17.15
C CYS A 130 5.29 -24.94 -17.34
N GLY A 131 5.36 -25.64 -18.47
CA GLY A 131 4.50 -26.79 -18.76
C GLY A 131 4.70 -27.29 -20.17
N GLN A 132 4.05 -28.41 -20.51
CA GLN A 132 3.93 -28.86 -21.89
C GLN A 132 2.80 -28.08 -22.56
N VAL A 133 3.16 -27.11 -23.41
CA VAL A 133 2.21 -26.33 -24.19
C VAL A 133 2.41 -26.69 -25.65
N GLU A 134 1.35 -27.19 -26.32
CA GLU A 134 1.41 -27.61 -27.72
C GLU A 134 1.64 -26.45 -28.70
N ASN A 135 1.36 -25.21 -28.29
CA ASN A 135 1.53 -24.03 -29.11
C ASN A 135 2.42 -22.99 -28.36
N ASN A 136 3.60 -22.76 -28.91
CA ASN A 136 4.55 -21.70 -28.47
C ASN A 136 4.11 -20.30 -28.95
N GLU A 137 2.88 -19.93 -28.79
CA GLU A 137 2.48 -18.53 -29.00
C GLU A 137 2.86 -17.72 -27.75
N GLU A 138 3.84 -16.84 -27.89
CA GLU A 138 4.13 -15.81 -26.89
C GLU A 138 2.94 -14.86 -26.74
N LYS A 139 1.95 -15.23 -25.94
CA LYS A 139 0.96 -14.26 -25.46
C LYS A 139 1.63 -13.34 -24.46
N LYS A 140 1.75 -12.07 -24.80
CA LYS A 140 2.22 -11.05 -23.86
C LYS A 140 1.15 -10.81 -22.79
N VAL A 141 1.36 -11.40 -21.62
CA VAL A 141 0.65 -11.00 -20.41
C VAL A 141 1.27 -9.69 -19.94
N SER A 142 0.52 -8.60 -20.00
CA SER A 142 1.01 -7.26 -19.67
C SER A 142 0.55 -6.77 -18.29
N SER A 143 -0.44 -7.45 -17.70
CA SER A 143 -1.03 -7.11 -16.43
C SER A 143 -1.46 -8.35 -15.68
N LEU A 144 -1.49 -8.30 -14.33
CA LEU A 144 -2.03 -9.36 -13.47
C LEU A 144 -3.47 -9.72 -13.79
N VAL A 145 -4.27 -8.77 -14.27
CA VAL A 145 -5.67 -9.03 -14.67
C VAL A 145 -5.78 -9.92 -15.92
N ASP A 146 -4.74 -9.98 -16.73
CA ASP A 146 -4.69 -10.81 -17.94
C ASP A 146 -4.31 -12.26 -17.62
N GLU A 147 -3.69 -12.52 -16.46
CA GLU A 147 -3.15 -13.84 -16.09
C GLU A 147 -4.25 -14.91 -16.02
N ALA A 148 -5.40 -14.59 -15.42
CA ALA A 148 -6.49 -15.56 -15.28
C ALA A 148 -7.01 -16.02 -16.64
N SER A 149 -7.24 -15.10 -17.57
CA SER A 149 -7.69 -15.41 -18.92
C SER A 149 -6.64 -16.19 -19.70
N TYR A 150 -5.37 -15.86 -19.50
CA TYR A 150 -4.27 -16.60 -20.11
C TYR A 150 -4.18 -18.04 -19.59
N ILE A 151 -4.25 -18.24 -18.26
CA ILE A 151 -4.26 -19.57 -17.66
C ILE A 151 -5.44 -20.40 -18.16
N LEU A 152 -6.64 -19.82 -18.23
CA LEU A 152 -7.82 -20.52 -18.75
C LEU A 152 -7.63 -20.93 -20.21
N SER A 153 -7.04 -20.07 -21.04
CA SER A 153 -6.74 -20.40 -22.43
C SER A 153 -5.74 -21.56 -22.57
N LEU A 154 -4.74 -21.65 -21.68
CA LEU A 154 -3.79 -22.76 -21.65
C LEU A 154 -4.44 -24.09 -21.23
N LEU A 155 -5.51 -24.02 -20.43
CA LEU A 155 -6.28 -25.18 -19.99
C LEU A 155 -7.39 -25.59 -20.99
N GLY A 156 -7.52 -24.86 -22.12
CA GLY A 156 -8.60 -25.10 -23.10
C GLY A 156 -9.99 -24.75 -22.56
N ILE A 157 -10.06 -23.85 -21.58
CA ILE A 157 -11.31 -23.38 -20.98
C ILE A 157 -11.63 -22.01 -21.58
N ASP A 158 -12.43 -22.00 -22.62
CA ASP A 158 -12.98 -20.75 -23.18
C ASP A 158 -14.13 -20.26 -22.32
N ARG A 159 -14.19 -18.91 -22.10
CA ARG A 159 -15.31 -18.24 -21.45
C ARG A 159 -16.21 -17.59 -22.50
#